data_cbfb9428bef1030f3a4180f2904c98f5
#
_entry.id   cbfb9428bef1030f3a4180f2904c98f5
#
_cell.length_a   1.000
_cell.length_b   1.000
_cell.length_c   1.000
_cell.angle_alpha   90.00
_cell.angle_beta   90.00
_cell.angle_gamma   90.00
#
_symmetry.space_group_name_H-M   'P 1'
#
loop_
_entity.id
_entity.type
_entity.pdbx_description
1 polymer ?
#
loop_
_entity_poly.entity_id
_entity_poly.type
_entity_poly.pdbx_seq_one_letter_code
_entity_poly.pdbx_strand_id
1 'polypeptide(L)'
;MDKSRMLSLLKDLLAANSQNPPGYEADVAKVLQDHLESFGIACTSVGPAKRPNLIFSSHDGQKGDIIMHGHMDTVPVGPTKDWTHDPFASEIVNGRLYGRGACDMKGPIAALVETLILYTEERHAKPLVVLTTSDEESGCSGAEEVAASGLLNGIRYGVCAEPTGLQVLVGEKGMFWSKVVAKGKSAHGSRPEEGINAIQDCIDAINIIKEEEFSYEPDDLLGEPTLNIGMIEGGIKINVVPDHCEAQLDMRIVMGQDPDSLLKAMNGRLEHAGLSDRVKVEYVHGQPAVLTPTDSEIVKLAQSTVERETGTRPTLGTATYGTDCSVLQPKVGIQHVICGPGSIEQAHQPDEYISIDELHKSVSIYLKIARYFGG
;
A
#
# COMPACT_ATOMS: atom_id res chain seq x y z
N MET A 1 -9.22 -10.27 -25.64
CA MET A 1 -7.95 -9.96 -24.94
C MET A 1 -6.79 -10.28 -25.86
N ASP A 2 -5.95 -9.30 -26.12
CA ASP A 2 -4.69 -9.50 -26.83
C ASP A 2 -3.56 -9.77 -25.81
N LYS A 3 -3.24 -11.05 -25.64
CA LYS A 3 -2.23 -11.51 -24.68
C LYS A 3 -0.83 -10.95 -24.97
N SER A 4 -0.51 -10.68 -26.24
CA SER A 4 0.79 -10.15 -26.66
C SER A 4 0.91 -8.66 -26.30
N ARG A 5 -0.18 -7.89 -26.43
CA ARG A 5 -0.23 -6.46 -26.10
C ARG A 5 0.02 -6.22 -24.61
N MET A 6 -0.70 -6.91 -23.72
CA MET A 6 -0.52 -6.79 -22.27
C MET A 6 0.91 -7.15 -21.84
N LEU A 7 1.47 -8.25 -22.35
CA LEU A 7 2.85 -8.63 -22.01
C LEU A 7 3.90 -7.68 -22.59
N SER A 8 3.64 -7.08 -23.75
CA SER A 8 4.52 -6.03 -24.30
C SER A 8 4.52 -4.81 -23.40
N LEU A 9 3.33 -4.31 -23.02
CA LEU A 9 3.21 -3.20 -22.08
C LEU A 9 3.91 -3.50 -20.75
N LEU A 10 3.72 -4.70 -20.19
CA LEU A 10 4.38 -5.06 -18.92
C LEU A 10 5.90 -5.01 -19.04
N LYS A 11 6.48 -5.47 -20.14
CA LYS A 11 7.94 -5.37 -20.38
C LYS A 11 8.42 -3.91 -20.43
N ASP A 12 7.66 -3.05 -21.08
CA ASP A 12 7.99 -1.62 -21.17
C ASP A 12 7.90 -0.95 -19.78
N LEU A 13 6.88 -1.32 -18.97
CA LEU A 13 6.73 -0.84 -17.60
C LEU A 13 7.88 -1.31 -16.69
N LEU A 14 8.33 -2.56 -16.82
CA LEU A 14 9.44 -3.10 -16.02
C LEU A 14 10.78 -2.48 -16.41
N ALA A 15 10.97 -2.15 -17.69
CA ALA A 15 12.16 -1.45 -18.15
C ALA A 15 12.23 0.00 -17.65
N ALA A 16 11.09 0.65 -17.40
CA ALA A 16 11.03 1.99 -16.83
C ALA A 16 11.33 1.95 -15.32
N ASN A 17 12.39 2.67 -14.90
CA ASN A 17 12.80 2.70 -13.49
C ASN A 17 11.86 3.57 -12.67
N SER A 18 11.25 3.00 -11.63
CA SER A 18 10.41 3.71 -10.67
C SER A 18 10.70 3.31 -9.23
N GLN A 19 11.96 2.96 -8.94
CA GLN A 19 12.36 2.64 -7.56
C GLN A 19 12.12 3.81 -6.61
N ASN A 20 11.49 3.54 -5.49
CA ASN A 20 11.18 4.49 -4.43
C ASN A 20 11.75 4.01 -3.08
N PRO A 21 12.63 4.76 -2.41
CA PRO A 21 13.19 6.03 -2.86
C PRO A 21 14.17 5.91 -4.05
N PRO A 22 14.45 7.00 -4.82
CA PRO A 22 13.94 8.36 -4.60
C PRO A 22 12.65 8.69 -5.34
N GLY A 23 12.03 7.74 -6.10
CA GLY A 23 10.81 7.95 -6.88
C GLY A 23 11.09 8.50 -8.29
N TYR A 24 10.81 7.67 -9.33
CA TYR A 24 10.98 7.99 -10.74
C TYR A 24 9.73 7.61 -11.55
N GLU A 25 8.55 7.78 -10.96
CA GLU A 25 7.28 7.33 -11.54
C GLU A 25 6.95 8.00 -12.87
N ALA A 26 7.55 9.17 -13.17
CA ALA A 26 7.36 9.87 -14.44
C ALA A 26 7.70 9.01 -15.68
N ASP A 27 8.69 8.11 -15.60
CA ASP A 27 9.06 7.25 -16.72
C ASP A 27 7.98 6.18 -16.95
N VAL A 28 7.46 5.57 -15.89
CA VAL A 28 6.34 4.61 -15.96
C VAL A 28 5.06 5.32 -16.43
N ALA A 29 4.79 6.51 -15.88
CA ALA A 29 3.65 7.32 -16.28
C ALA A 29 3.67 7.65 -17.76
N LYS A 30 4.84 7.99 -18.31
CA LYS A 30 5.01 8.24 -19.75
C LYS A 30 4.68 7.01 -20.61
N VAL A 31 5.15 5.83 -20.20
CA VAL A 31 4.83 4.56 -20.90
C VAL A 31 3.32 4.33 -20.93
N LEU A 32 2.63 4.53 -19.77
CA LEU A 32 1.17 4.37 -19.67
C LEU A 32 0.42 5.38 -20.54
N GLN A 33 0.83 6.65 -20.52
CA GLN A 33 0.21 7.71 -21.31
C GLN A 33 0.35 7.43 -22.81
N ASP A 34 1.58 7.15 -23.30
CA ASP A 34 1.82 6.89 -24.72
C ASP A 34 1.06 5.64 -25.20
N HIS A 35 1.01 4.60 -24.35
CA HIS A 35 0.29 3.37 -24.68
C HIS A 35 -1.23 3.64 -24.82
N LEU A 36 -1.87 4.26 -23.83
CA LEU A 36 -3.31 4.49 -23.82
C LEU A 36 -3.75 5.57 -24.84
N GLU A 37 -2.90 6.57 -25.09
CA GLU A 37 -3.15 7.57 -26.15
C GLU A 37 -3.27 6.90 -27.53
N SER A 38 -2.48 5.84 -27.78
CA SER A 38 -2.56 5.08 -29.03
C SER A 38 -3.93 4.40 -29.26
N PHE A 39 -4.71 4.23 -28.18
CA PHE A 39 -6.12 3.73 -28.21
C PHE A 39 -7.15 4.85 -28.08
N GLY A 40 -6.72 6.12 -28.12
CA GLY A 40 -7.62 7.28 -27.97
C GLY A 40 -8.13 7.49 -26.55
N ILE A 41 -7.47 6.92 -25.55
CA ILE A 41 -7.81 7.09 -24.13
C ILE A 41 -6.89 8.15 -23.54
N ALA A 42 -7.44 9.33 -23.23
CA ALA A 42 -6.74 10.42 -22.62
C ALA A 42 -6.62 10.24 -21.10
N CYS A 43 -5.60 10.86 -20.49
CA CYS A 43 -5.43 10.87 -19.05
C CYS A 43 -5.53 12.28 -18.47
N THR A 44 -5.93 12.34 -17.20
CA THR A 44 -5.75 13.51 -16.33
C THR A 44 -4.59 13.22 -15.39
N SER A 45 -3.60 14.11 -15.35
CA SER A 45 -2.46 14.00 -14.43
C SER A 45 -2.69 14.86 -13.18
N VAL A 46 -2.37 14.31 -12.02
CA VAL A 46 -2.45 14.98 -10.71
C VAL A 46 -1.09 14.86 -10.02
N GLY A 47 -0.69 15.92 -9.32
CA GLY A 47 0.57 15.94 -8.58
C GLY A 47 1.76 16.49 -9.38
N PRO A 48 2.98 16.39 -8.84
CA PRO A 48 4.17 16.96 -9.45
C PRO A 48 4.60 16.17 -10.69
N ALA A 49 5.13 16.85 -11.69
CA ALA A 49 5.52 16.26 -12.98
C ALA A 49 6.55 15.11 -12.86
N LYS A 50 7.34 15.06 -11.78
CA LYS A 50 8.32 13.99 -11.54
C LYS A 50 7.69 12.72 -10.94
N ARG A 51 6.55 12.88 -10.27
CA ARG A 51 5.82 11.84 -9.56
C ARG A 51 4.31 12.00 -9.83
N PRO A 52 3.87 11.90 -11.10
CA PRO A 52 2.48 12.14 -11.46
C PRO A 52 1.61 10.95 -11.05
N ASN A 53 0.38 11.24 -10.68
CA ASN A 53 -0.70 10.26 -10.59
C ASN A 53 -1.55 10.39 -11.85
N LEU A 54 -1.98 9.27 -12.45
CA LEU A 54 -2.71 9.29 -13.71
C LEU A 54 -4.11 8.71 -13.54
N ILE A 55 -5.10 9.47 -14.00
CA ILE A 55 -6.50 9.04 -14.04
C ILE A 55 -6.91 8.88 -15.50
N PHE A 56 -7.28 7.68 -15.88
CA PHE A 56 -7.79 7.33 -17.21
C PHE A 56 -9.27 6.99 -17.12
N SER A 57 -10.04 7.37 -18.12
CA SER A 57 -11.46 7.04 -18.21
C SER A 57 -11.80 6.49 -19.59
N SER A 58 -12.63 5.44 -19.65
CA SER A 58 -13.16 4.92 -20.90
C SER A 58 -14.08 5.90 -21.65
N HIS A 59 -14.49 6.98 -21.01
CA HIS A 59 -15.30 8.06 -21.56
C HIS A 59 -14.64 9.38 -21.18
N ASP A 60 -14.17 10.11 -22.12
CA ASP A 60 -13.37 11.32 -21.93
C ASP A 60 -13.86 12.21 -20.78
N GLY A 61 -13.04 12.31 -19.72
CA GLY A 61 -13.28 13.12 -18.52
C GLY A 61 -14.49 12.74 -17.67
N GLN A 62 -15.23 11.68 -17.99
CA GLN A 62 -16.40 11.27 -17.22
C GLN A 62 -16.04 10.29 -16.10
N LYS A 63 -16.85 10.32 -15.04
CA LYS A 63 -16.75 9.43 -13.87
C LYS A 63 -17.83 8.37 -13.92
N GLY A 64 -17.45 7.14 -13.56
CA GLY A 64 -18.38 6.02 -13.36
C GLY A 64 -18.66 5.74 -11.89
N ASP A 65 -19.29 4.60 -11.65
CA ASP A 65 -19.54 4.09 -10.30
C ASP A 65 -18.33 3.35 -9.74
N ILE A 66 -17.37 2.94 -10.60
CA ILE A 66 -16.25 2.08 -10.25
C ILE A 66 -14.91 2.64 -10.71
N ILE A 67 -13.91 2.46 -9.86
CA ILE A 67 -12.49 2.70 -10.13
C ILE A 67 -11.70 1.41 -9.94
N MET A 68 -10.67 1.21 -10.74
CA MET A 68 -9.64 0.20 -10.50
C MET A 68 -8.29 0.90 -10.39
N HIS A 69 -7.46 0.50 -9.44
CA HIS A 69 -6.23 1.24 -9.19
C HIS A 69 -5.05 0.38 -8.77
N GLY A 70 -3.86 0.96 -8.90
CA GLY A 70 -2.60 0.41 -8.45
C GLY A 70 -1.48 1.45 -8.54
N HIS A 71 -0.33 1.16 -7.90
CA HIS A 71 0.79 2.08 -7.83
C HIS A 71 1.87 1.81 -8.88
N MET A 72 2.58 2.87 -9.31
CA MET A 72 3.61 2.82 -10.33
C MET A 72 5.03 2.65 -9.78
N ASP A 73 5.26 3.03 -8.53
CA ASP A 73 6.54 2.87 -7.88
C ASP A 73 6.83 1.42 -7.49
N THR A 74 8.06 1.14 -7.16
CA THR A 74 8.53 -0.16 -6.66
C THR A 74 9.58 0.07 -5.60
N VAL A 75 9.71 -0.85 -4.65
CA VAL A 75 10.88 -0.85 -3.77
C VAL A 75 12.19 -1.02 -4.56
N PRO A 76 13.34 -0.60 -4.02
CA PRO A 76 14.64 -0.83 -4.63
C PRO A 76 14.93 -2.32 -4.86
N VAL A 77 15.67 -2.63 -5.94
CA VAL A 77 16.04 -4.02 -6.28
C VAL A 77 16.99 -4.67 -5.28
N GLY A 78 17.64 -3.87 -4.44
CA GLY A 78 18.69 -4.38 -3.55
C GLY A 78 19.95 -4.81 -4.31
N PRO A 79 20.80 -5.68 -3.71
CA PRO A 79 22.00 -6.15 -4.37
C PRO A 79 21.69 -7.04 -5.57
N THR A 80 22.09 -6.66 -6.77
CA THR A 80 21.82 -7.43 -8.01
C THR A 80 22.44 -8.83 -8.01
N LYS A 81 23.49 -9.07 -7.21
CA LYS A 81 24.09 -10.40 -7.03
C LYS A 81 23.14 -11.44 -6.42
N ASP A 82 22.07 -10.98 -5.76
CA ASP A 82 21.08 -11.84 -5.11
C ASP A 82 19.96 -12.26 -6.10
N TRP A 83 19.96 -11.68 -7.32
CA TRP A 83 19.04 -12.00 -8.39
C TRP A 83 19.62 -13.06 -9.34
N THR A 84 18.83 -14.09 -9.66
CA THR A 84 19.13 -15.08 -10.70
C THR A 84 18.67 -14.58 -12.08
N HIS A 85 17.55 -13.84 -12.11
CA HIS A 85 16.99 -13.17 -13.29
C HIS A 85 17.23 -11.66 -13.16
N ASP A 86 17.71 -11.02 -14.22
CA ASP A 86 17.91 -9.55 -14.20
C ASP A 86 16.59 -8.85 -13.89
N PRO A 87 16.54 -7.99 -12.82
CA PRO A 87 15.31 -7.35 -12.36
C PRO A 87 14.65 -6.44 -13.41
N PHE A 88 15.32 -6.07 -14.48
CA PHE A 88 14.81 -5.19 -15.55
C PHE A 88 14.69 -5.87 -16.92
N ALA A 89 15.14 -7.11 -17.06
CA ALA A 89 15.17 -7.80 -18.37
C ALA A 89 13.82 -8.40 -18.78
N SER A 90 12.85 -8.51 -17.87
CA SER A 90 11.51 -9.06 -18.15
C SER A 90 11.54 -10.47 -18.75
N GLU A 91 12.39 -11.34 -18.20
CA GLU A 91 12.59 -12.69 -18.68
C GLU A 91 11.33 -13.55 -18.43
N ILE A 92 10.95 -14.37 -19.40
CA ILE A 92 9.83 -15.29 -19.26
C ILE A 92 10.38 -16.72 -19.18
N VAL A 93 10.15 -17.37 -18.03
CA VAL A 93 10.56 -18.75 -17.79
C VAL A 93 9.37 -19.53 -17.20
N ASN A 94 9.02 -20.66 -17.79
CA ASN A 94 7.96 -21.55 -17.31
C ASN A 94 6.61 -20.86 -17.00
N GLY A 95 6.20 -19.89 -17.84
CA GLY A 95 4.94 -19.16 -17.66
C GLY A 95 4.97 -18.09 -16.59
N ARG A 96 6.14 -17.74 -16.08
CA ARG A 96 6.39 -16.63 -15.14
C ARG A 96 7.20 -15.55 -15.82
N LEU A 97 6.83 -14.29 -15.60
CA LEU A 97 7.58 -13.13 -16.05
C LEU A 97 8.29 -12.54 -14.82
N TYR A 98 9.63 -12.48 -14.90
CA TYR A 98 10.49 -12.04 -13.81
C TYR A 98 10.85 -10.56 -13.96
N GLY A 99 10.94 -9.86 -12.84
CA GLY A 99 11.39 -8.46 -12.76
C GLY A 99 10.88 -7.75 -11.53
N ARG A 100 11.58 -6.69 -11.08
CA ARG A 100 11.12 -5.83 -9.98
C ARG A 100 9.85 -5.09 -10.41
N GLY A 101 8.78 -5.22 -9.62
CA GLY A 101 7.47 -4.69 -9.95
C GLY A 101 6.62 -5.64 -10.82
N ALA A 102 7.12 -6.81 -11.19
CA ALA A 102 6.32 -7.77 -11.95
C ALA A 102 5.09 -8.21 -11.17
N CYS A 103 5.24 -8.44 -9.87
CA CYS A 103 4.17 -8.78 -8.94
C CYS A 103 3.59 -7.52 -8.28
N ASP A 104 4.44 -6.61 -7.82
CA ASP A 104 4.09 -5.47 -6.98
C ASP A 104 4.60 -4.16 -7.63
N MET A 105 3.71 -3.39 -8.42
CA MET A 105 2.49 -3.98 -8.96
C MET A 105 2.28 -3.57 -10.44
N LYS A 106 3.38 -3.48 -11.24
CA LYS A 106 3.32 -3.14 -12.67
C LYS A 106 2.63 -4.21 -13.52
N GLY A 107 2.71 -5.50 -13.11
CA GLY A 107 1.95 -6.58 -13.72
C GLY A 107 0.45 -6.39 -13.58
N PRO A 108 -0.08 -6.24 -12.36
CA PRO A 108 -1.45 -5.81 -12.12
C PRO A 108 -1.86 -4.55 -12.90
N ILE A 109 -1.02 -3.49 -12.96
CA ILE A 109 -1.30 -2.29 -13.77
C ILE A 109 -1.48 -2.66 -15.26
N ALA A 110 -0.62 -3.50 -15.83
CA ALA A 110 -0.78 -3.94 -17.21
C ALA A 110 -2.12 -4.65 -17.45
N ALA A 111 -2.60 -5.43 -16.48
CA ALA A 111 -3.92 -6.06 -16.53
C ALA A 111 -5.07 -5.03 -16.42
N LEU A 112 -4.92 -3.98 -15.59
CA LEU A 112 -5.89 -2.88 -15.50
C LEU A 112 -5.98 -2.10 -16.82
N VAL A 113 -4.83 -1.80 -17.44
CA VAL A 113 -4.76 -1.10 -18.74
C VAL A 113 -5.41 -1.93 -19.84
N GLU A 114 -5.10 -3.23 -19.93
CA GLU A 114 -5.75 -4.13 -20.89
C GLU A 114 -7.28 -4.18 -20.67
N THR A 115 -7.71 -4.21 -19.40
CA THR A 115 -9.14 -4.15 -19.05
C THR A 115 -9.78 -2.86 -19.53
N LEU A 116 -9.15 -1.71 -19.30
CA LEU A 116 -9.66 -0.41 -19.73
C LEU A 116 -9.81 -0.32 -21.26
N ILE A 117 -8.83 -0.82 -22.02
CA ILE A 117 -8.88 -0.84 -23.48
C ILE A 117 -10.07 -1.69 -23.96
N LEU A 118 -10.17 -2.93 -23.47
CA LEU A 118 -11.26 -3.83 -23.83
C LEU A 118 -12.64 -3.26 -23.50
N TYR A 119 -12.77 -2.65 -22.31
CA TYR A 119 -14.01 -2.02 -21.87
C TYR A 119 -14.39 -0.83 -22.75
N THR A 120 -13.41 -0.02 -23.16
CA THR A 120 -13.62 1.12 -24.05
C THR A 120 -14.10 0.67 -25.44
N GLU A 121 -13.53 -0.41 -25.97
CA GLU A 121 -13.95 -1.01 -27.25
C GLU A 121 -15.41 -1.49 -27.23
N GLU A 122 -15.91 -1.95 -26.08
CA GLU A 122 -17.29 -2.45 -25.91
C GLU A 122 -18.36 -1.36 -25.83
N ARG A 123 -17.98 -0.10 -25.58
CA ARG A 123 -18.88 1.08 -25.55
C ARG A 123 -20.04 0.98 -24.55
N HIS A 124 -19.71 0.73 -23.28
CA HIS A 124 -20.67 0.70 -22.18
C HIS A 124 -21.32 2.07 -21.90
N ALA A 125 -22.48 2.08 -21.22
CA ALA A 125 -23.20 3.32 -20.91
C ALA A 125 -22.51 4.17 -19.82
N LYS A 126 -21.82 3.52 -18.85
CA LYS A 126 -21.10 4.20 -17.79
C LYS A 126 -19.60 3.98 -17.92
N PRO A 127 -18.77 4.97 -17.57
CA PRO A 127 -17.33 4.85 -17.67
C PRO A 127 -16.71 3.92 -16.62
N LEU A 128 -15.62 3.26 -17.02
CA LEU A 128 -14.63 2.67 -16.13
C LEU A 128 -13.51 3.69 -15.91
N VAL A 129 -13.11 3.89 -14.67
CA VAL A 129 -11.96 4.72 -14.31
C VAL A 129 -10.80 3.81 -13.86
N VAL A 130 -9.60 4.08 -14.37
CA VAL A 130 -8.36 3.45 -13.90
C VAL A 130 -7.46 4.55 -13.35
N LEU A 131 -6.94 4.35 -12.14
CA LEU A 131 -6.01 5.23 -11.47
C LEU A 131 -4.67 4.51 -11.29
N THR A 132 -3.57 5.20 -11.62
CA THR A 132 -2.23 4.76 -11.23
C THR A 132 -1.57 5.84 -10.39
N THR A 133 -1.11 5.45 -9.21
CA THR A 133 -0.57 6.34 -8.19
C THR A 133 0.95 6.27 -8.11
N SER A 134 1.53 7.29 -7.50
CA SER A 134 2.94 7.37 -7.11
C SER A 134 3.06 7.28 -5.59
N ASP A 135 4.24 6.86 -5.09
CA ASP A 135 4.62 6.91 -3.67
C ASP A 135 3.82 6.00 -2.74
N GLU A 136 3.27 4.93 -3.24
CA GLU A 136 2.57 3.96 -2.38
C GLU A 136 3.55 3.32 -1.41
N GLU A 137 4.69 2.83 -1.90
CA GLU A 137 5.76 2.12 -1.19
C GLU A 137 6.45 2.93 -0.06
N SER A 138 6.17 4.25 0.01
CA SER A 138 6.79 5.14 1.01
C SER A 138 5.79 5.98 1.80
N GLY A 139 4.49 5.88 1.52
CA GLY A 139 3.50 6.59 2.32
C GLY A 139 2.23 7.06 1.61
N CYS A 140 1.93 6.57 0.42
CA CYS A 140 0.69 6.83 -0.34
C CYS A 140 0.42 8.32 -0.61
N SER A 141 1.48 9.17 -0.72
CA SER A 141 1.27 10.61 -0.93
C SER A 141 0.56 10.91 -2.25
N GLY A 142 0.72 10.04 -3.27
CA GLY A 142 0.00 10.15 -4.53
C GLY A 142 -1.51 9.95 -4.37
N ALA A 143 -1.93 8.94 -3.62
CA ALA A 143 -3.33 8.74 -3.30
C ALA A 143 -3.93 9.91 -2.52
N GLU A 144 -3.14 10.53 -1.60
CA GLU A 144 -3.51 11.74 -0.87
C GLU A 144 -3.78 12.93 -1.82
N GLU A 145 -2.88 13.16 -2.78
CA GLU A 145 -3.02 14.23 -3.78
C GLU A 145 -4.26 14.02 -4.66
N VAL A 146 -4.49 12.77 -5.09
CA VAL A 146 -5.67 12.43 -5.91
C VAL A 146 -6.95 12.59 -5.11
N ALA A 147 -7.00 12.13 -3.86
CA ALA A 147 -8.17 12.32 -2.98
C ALA A 147 -8.47 13.82 -2.78
N ALA A 148 -7.44 14.63 -2.53
CA ALA A 148 -7.57 16.08 -2.34
C ALA A 148 -8.03 16.83 -3.62
N SER A 149 -7.76 16.30 -4.82
CA SER A 149 -8.16 16.91 -6.09
C SER A 149 -9.67 16.95 -6.31
N GLY A 150 -10.44 16.08 -5.62
CA GLY A 150 -11.89 15.93 -5.81
C GLY A 150 -12.28 15.25 -7.13
N LEU A 151 -11.31 14.80 -7.93
CA LEU A 151 -11.58 14.16 -9.22
C LEU A 151 -12.25 12.78 -9.08
N LEU A 152 -12.16 12.14 -7.93
CA LEU A 152 -12.81 10.85 -7.66
C LEU A 152 -14.17 10.98 -6.95
N ASN A 153 -14.63 12.20 -6.61
CA ASN A 153 -15.89 12.40 -5.90
C ASN A 153 -17.07 11.79 -6.67
N GLY A 154 -17.87 10.97 -5.99
CA GLY A 154 -19.03 10.28 -6.54
C GLY A 154 -18.77 8.86 -7.04
N ILE A 155 -17.51 8.41 -7.12
CA ILE A 155 -17.18 7.00 -7.32
C ILE A 155 -17.47 6.25 -6.02
N ARG A 156 -18.14 5.10 -6.12
CA ARG A 156 -18.64 4.36 -4.96
C ARG A 156 -17.86 3.08 -4.66
N TYR A 157 -17.34 2.43 -5.70
CA TYR A 157 -16.72 1.12 -5.62
C TYR A 157 -15.31 1.13 -6.20
N GLY A 158 -14.42 0.33 -5.63
CA GLY A 158 -13.04 0.22 -6.07
C GLY A 158 -12.51 -1.21 -6.09
N VAL A 159 -11.61 -1.48 -7.02
CA VAL A 159 -10.75 -2.66 -7.02
C VAL A 159 -9.31 -2.18 -6.94
N CYS A 160 -8.64 -2.48 -5.83
CA CYS A 160 -7.21 -2.32 -5.70
C CYS A 160 -6.55 -3.60 -6.23
N ALA A 161 -5.65 -3.46 -7.21
CA ALA A 161 -5.10 -4.60 -7.93
C ALA A 161 -3.83 -5.19 -7.27
N GLU A 162 -3.61 -4.94 -5.98
CA GLU A 162 -2.51 -5.50 -5.20
C GLU A 162 -2.44 -7.03 -5.25
N PRO A 163 -1.23 -7.63 -5.13
CA PRO A 163 -1.01 -9.06 -5.29
C PRO A 163 -1.63 -9.88 -4.15
N THR A 164 -2.75 -10.52 -4.41
CA THR A 164 -3.49 -11.36 -3.45
C THR A 164 -3.61 -12.82 -3.86
N GLY A 165 -2.96 -13.24 -4.96
CA GLY A 165 -3.20 -14.56 -5.56
C GLY A 165 -4.65 -14.73 -6.03
N LEU A 166 -5.27 -13.65 -6.51
CA LEU A 166 -6.69 -13.56 -6.88
C LEU A 166 -7.65 -13.85 -5.71
N GLN A 167 -7.19 -13.76 -4.45
CA GLN A 167 -8.11 -13.77 -3.31
C GLN A 167 -8.84 -12.42 -3.22
N VAL A 168 -9.98 -12.41 -2.54
CA VAL A 168 -10.77 -11.19 -2.32
C VAL A 168 -10.56 -10.74 -0.88
N LEU A 169 -9.74 -9.71 -0.68
CA LEU A 169 -9.58 -9.08 0.62
C LEU A 169 -10.49 -7.86 0.71
N VAL A 170 -11.12 -7.69 1.86
CA VAL A 170 -12.16 -6.65 2.07
C VAL A 170 -11.68 -5.49 2.94
N GLY A 171 -10.42 -5.49 3.31
CA GLY A 171 -9.82 -4.44 4.13
C GLY A 171 -8.36 -4.71 4.42
N GLU A 172 -7.77 -3.82 5.19
CA GLU A 172 -6.37 -3.88 5.60
C GLU A 172 -6.19 -3.26 6.97
N LYS A 173 -5.17 -3.74 7.70
CA LYS A 173 -4.75 -3.07 8.93
C LYS A 173 -4.12 -1.73 8.60
N GLY A 174 -4.41 -0.74 9.40
CA GLY A 174 -3.67 0.50 9.38
C GLY A 174 -2.28 0.33 10.00
N MET A 175 -1.49 1.37 9.91
CA MET A 175 -0.17 1.43 10.55
C MET A 175 -0.03 2.73 11.35
N PHE A 176 0.73 2.66 12.43
CA PHE A 176 1.17 3.79 13.20
C PHE A 176 2.62 3.61 13.60
N TRP A 177 3.50 4.32 12.90
CA TRP A 177 4.92 4.36 13.24
C TRP A 177 5.19 5.55 14.14
N SER A 178 5.87 5.28 15.22
CA SER A 178 6.21 6.27 16.20
C SER A 178 7.62 6.07 16.74
N LYS A 179 8.14 7.09 17.40
CA LYS A 179 9.48 7.11 17.95
C LYS A 179 9.39 7.50 19.42
N VAL A 180 9.91 6.66 20.30
CA VAL A 180 10.12 6.99 21.72
C VAL A 180 11.50 7.64 21.85
N VAL A 181 11.54 8.90 22.22
CA VAL A 181 12.78 9.68 22.39
C VAL A 181 12.97 9.99 23.87
N ALA A 182 14.04 9.47 24.46
CA ALA A 182 14.43 9.72 25.85
C ALA A 182 15.68 10.60 25.93
N LYS A 183 15.61 11.62 26.76
CA LYS A 183 16.69 12.56 27.05
C LYS A 183 17.09 12.46 28.52
N GLY A 184 18.37 12.21 28.76
CA GLY A 184 18.94 12.06 30.08
C GLY A 184 20.01 13.09 30.37
N LYS A 185 20.93 12.68 31.24
CA LYS A 185 22.10 13.49 31.65
C LYS A 185 23.33 12.59 31.76
N SER A 186 24.38 12.89 31.00
CA SER A 186 25.64 12.17 31.06
C SER A 186 26.34 12.32 32.44
N ALA A 187 26.90 11.23 32.89
CA ALA A 187 27.78 11.17 34.06
C ALA A 187 28.81 10.04 33.89
N HIS A 188 29.81 9.99 34.77
CA HIS A 188 30.76 8.89 34.78
C HIS A 188 30.06 7.60 35.23
N GLY A 189 30.27 6.48 34.54
CA GLY A 189 29.59 5.22 34.84
C GLY A 189 29.82 4.65 36.25
N SER A 190 30.83 5.11 37.00
CA SER A 190 31.01 4.77 38.40
C SER A 190 30.20 5.64 39.38
N ARG A 191 29.49 6.65 38.87
CA ARG A 191 28.62 7.57 39.64
C ARG A 191 27.29 7.78 38.89
N PRO A 192 26.54 6.70 38.67
CA PRO A 192 25.31 6.79 37.88
C PRO A 192 24.23 7.71 38.51
N GLU A 193 24.31 7.91 39.85
CA GLU A 193 23.43 8.81 40.61
C GLU A 193 23.61 10.30 40.28
N GLU A 194 24.70 10.70 39.64
CA GLU A 194 24.94 12.07 39.16
C GLU A 194 24.35 12.34 37.77
N GLY A 195 23.91 11.27 37.06
CA GLY A 195 23.34 11.30 35.76
C GLY A 195 21.86 10.96 35.73
N ILE A 196 21.29 10.92 34.52
CA ILE A 196 19.95 10.41 34.21
C ILE A 196 20.15 9.47 33.02
N ASN A 197 19.78 8.19 33.19
CA ASN A 197 20.02 7.17 32.17
C ASN A 197 18.88 7.14 31.16
N ALA A 198 19.08 7.70 29.98
CA ALA A 198 18.08 7.75 28.91
C ALA A 198 17.70 6.36 28.37
N ILE A 199 18.62 5.37 28.40
CA ILE A 199 18.29 4.00 28.00
C ILE A 199 17.27 3.41 28.97
N GLN A 200 17.46 3.60 30.28
CA GLN A 200 16.50 3.10 31.29
C GLN A 200 15.14 3.79 31.13
N ASP A 201 15.10 5.12 30.98
CA ASP A 201 13.86 5.87 30.78
C ASP A 201 13.14 5.42 29.49
N CYS A 202 13.87 5.12 28.41
CA CYS A 202 13.31 4.60 27.16
C CYS A 202 12.69 3.19 27.33
N ILE A 203 13.38 2.30 28.06
CA ILE A 203 12.87 0.95 28.37
C ILE A 203 11.60 1.04 29.20
N ASP A 204 11.60 1.89 30.23
CA ASP A 204 10.42 2.06 31.11
C ASP A 204 9.23 2.63 30.32
N ALA A 205 9.45 3.59 29.45
CA ALA A 205 8.43 4.14 28.55
C ALA A 205 7.84 3.08 27.61
N ILE A 206 8.68 2.25 27.00
CA ILE A 206 8.25 1.15 26.13
C ILE A 206 7.39 0.15 26.92
N ASN A 207 7.79 -0.20 28.14
CA ASN A 207 7.02 -1.11 28.97
C ASN A 207 5.64 -0.53 29.35
N ILE A 208 5.57 0.75 29.70
CA ILE A 208 4.31 1.46 29.97
C ILE A 208 3.40 1.43 28.73
N ILE A 209 3.95 1.67 27.53
CA ILE A 209 3.19 1.63 26.28
C ILE A 209 2.69 0.20 25.98
N LYS A 210 3.50 -0.83 26.22
CA LYS A 210 3.13 -2.24 25.97
C LYS A 210 2.07 -2.77 26.94
N GLU A 211 2.03 -2.27 28.16
CA GLU A 211 1.04 -2.65 29.17
C GLU A 211 -0.30 -1.96 28.96
N GLU A 212 -0.37 -0.98 28.06
CA GLU A 212 -1.60 -0.26 27.76
C GLU A 212 -2.50 -1.04 26.82
N GLU A 213 -3.74 -1.23 27.21
CA GLU A 213 -4.81 -1.74 26.35
C GLU A 213 -5.46 -0.56 25.60
N PHE A 214 -4.96 -0.24 24.43
CA PHE A 214 -5.58 0.76 23.55
C PHE A 214 -6.90 0.21 23.02
N SER A 215 -8.00 0.93 23.26
CA SER A 215 -9.32 0.52 22.79
C SER A 215 -9.37 0.41 21.26
N TYR A 216 -10.11 -0.57 20.74
CA TYR A 216 -10.36 -0.78 19.32
C TYR A 216 -11.74 -1.42 19.12
N GLU A 217 -12.23 -1.42 17.88
CA GLU A 217 -13.45 -2.13 17.49
C GLU A 217 -13.07 -3.55 17.06
N PRO A 218 -13.49 -4.60 17.80
CA PRO A 218 -13.18 -5.97 17.43
C PRO A 218 -13.78 -6.35 16.07
N ASP A 219 -12.98 -6.97 15.24
CA ASP A 219 -13.40 -7.53 13.94
C ASP A 219 -12.69 -8.84 13.67
N ASP A 220 -13.44 -9.88 13.30
CA ASP A 220 -12.90 -11.23 13.10
C ASP A 220 -11.93 -11.33 11.91
N LEU A 221 -12.03 -10.43 10.91
CA LEU A 221 -11.17 -10.43 9.73
C LEU A 221 -9.89 -9.63 9.96
N LEU A 222 -9.97 -8.47 10.61
CA LEU A 222 -8.79 -7.66 10.95
C LEU A 222 -8.01 -8.24 12.14
N GLY A 223 -8.72 -8.93 13.05
CA GLY A 223 -8.10 -9.45 14.28
C GLY A 223 -7.67 -8.34 15.23
N GLU A 224 -6.64 -8.60 16.03
CA GLU A 224 -6.15 -7.68 17.07
C GLU A 224 -5.05 -6.75 16.54
N PRO A 225 -4.86 -5.54 17.13
CA PRO A 225 -3.73 -4.69 16.86
C PRO A 225 -2.42 -5.36 17.31
N THR A 226 -1.30 -4.94 16.73
CA THR A 226 0.03 -5.47 17.10
C THR A 226 1.00 -4.32 17.34
N LEU A 227 2.01 -4.56 18.20
CA LEU A 227 3.10 -3.62 18.46
C LEU A 227 4.44 -4.33 18.33
N ASN A 228 5.29 -3.82 17.45
CA ASN A 228 6.67 -4.25 17.27
C ASN A 228 7.64 -3.12 17.62
N ILE A 229 8.73 -3.45 18.31
CA ILE A 229 9.88 -2.54 18.52
C ILE A 229 10.87 -2.88 17.42
N GLY A 230 10.89 -2.06 16.35
CA GLY A 230 11.72 -2.32 15.18
C GLY A 230 13.19 -1.93 15.34
N MET A 231 13.45 -0.85 16.08
CA MET A 231 14.80 -0.32 16.29
C MET A 231 14.93 0.27 17.69
N ILE A 232 16.15 0.20 18.25
CA ILE A 232 16.53 0.92 19.47
C ILE A 232 18.01 1.30 19.38
N GLU A 233 18.34 2.55 19.71
CA GLU A 233 19.69 3.08 19.72
C GLU A 233 19.90 4.01 20.91
N GLY A 234 21.03 3.90 21.62
CA GLY A 234 21.32 4.77 22.76
C GLY A 234 22.70 4.56 23.38
N GLY A 235 23.20 5.60 24.04
CA GLY A 235 24.52 5.61 24.66
C GLY A 235 25.66 5.73 23.67
N ILE A 236 26.86 6.06 24.20
CA ILE A 236 28.08 6.26 23.40
C ILE A 236 29.25 5.39 23.84
N LYS A 237 29.28 5.00 25.11
CA LYS A 237 30.36 4.18 25.70
C LYS A 237 29.89 3.53 26.98
N ILE A 238 30.37 2.30 27.26
CA ILE A 238 29.95 1.48 28.40
C ILE A 238 30.15 2.14 29.76
N ASN A 239 31.12 3.03 29.90
CA ASN A 239 31.46 3.69 31.16
C ASN A 239 30.92 5.14 31.26
N VAL A 240 29.91 5.48 30.50
CA VAL A 240 29.22 6.78 30.50
C VAL A 240 27.72 6.53 30.68
N VAL A 241 27.06 7.25 31.59
CA VAL A 241 25.60 7.24 31.72
C VAL A 241 25.00 7.85 30.42
N PRO A 242 24.11 7.13 29.69
CA PRO A 242 23.58 7.62 28.45
C PRO A 242 22.65 8.82 28.65
N ASP A 243 22.82 9.86 27.85
CA ASP A 243 22.01 11.06 27.86
C ASP A 243 21.00 11.11 26.68
N HIS A 244 21.04 10.10 25.80
CA HIS A 244 20.11 9.96 24.70
C HIS A 244 19.81 8.46 24.44
N CYS A 245 18.52 8.18 24.19
CA CYS A 245 18.05 6.91 23.65
C CYS A 245 16.83 7.13 22.78
N GLU A 246 16.74 6.40 21.69
CA GLU A 246 15.62 6.43 20.75
C GLU A 246 15.19 5.01 20.40
N ALA A 247 13.88 4.75 20.36
CA ALA A 247 13.33 3.50 19.87
C ALA A 247 12.24 3.79 18.83
N GLN A 248 12.15 2.97 17.78
CA GLN A 248 11.13 3.07 16.74
C GLN A 248 10.14 1.92 16.89
N LEU A 249 8.86 2.29 16.92
CA LEU A 249 7.74 1.39 17.11
C LEU A 249 6.90 1.29 15.83
N ASP A 250 6.53 0.07 15.44
CA ASP A 250 5.55 -0.24 14.39
C ASP A 250 4.31 -0.84 15.05
N MET A 251 3.22 -0.09 15.07
CA MET A 251 1.91 -0.61 15.44
C MET A 251 1.09 -0.89 14.20
N ARG A 252 0.51 -2.10 14.13
CA ARG A 252 -0.57 -2.37 13.20
C ARG A 252 -1.88 -2.12 13.91
N ILE A 253 -2.62 -1.15 13.42
CA ILE A 253 -3.85 -0.66 14.03
C ILE A 253 -5.08 -1.23 13.31
N VAL A 254 -6.20 -1.28 13.99
CA VAL A 254 -7.46 -1.84 13.51
C VAL A 254 -8.59 -0.81 13.65
N MET A 255 -9.82 -1.18 13.26
CA MET A 255 -10.96 -0.26 13.33
C MET A 255 -11.14 0.34 14.73
N GLY A 256 -11.56 1.59 14.77
CA GLY A 256 -11.69 2.36 16.01
C GLY A 256 -10.40 2.97 16.57
N GLN A 257 -9.26 2.69 15.94
CA GLN A 257 -7.96 3.30 16.29
C GLN A 257 -7.54 4.30 15.21
N ASP A 258 -6.99 5.43 15.63
CA ASP A 258 -6.37 6.41 14.75
C ASP A 258 -5.01 6.86 15.30
N PRO A 259 -4.03 7.18 14.43
CA PRO A 259 -2.68 7.53 14.84
C PRO A 259 -2.58 8.71 15.81
N ASP A 260 -3.40 9.75 15.64
CA ASP A 260 -3.35 10.95 16.49
C ASP A 260 -3.84 10.67 17.90
N SER A 261 -4.94 9.91 18.04
CA SER A 261 -5.47 9.49 19.34
C SER A 261 -4.50 8.55 20.05
N LEU A 262 -3.87 7.61 19.34
CA LEU A 262 -2.86 6.73 19.92
C LEU A 262 -1.62 7.51 20.39
N LEU A 263 -1.12 8.44 19.59
CA LEU A 263 0.00 9.30 19.97
C LEU A 263 -0.30 10.08 21.25
N LYS A 264 -1.50 10.65 21.32
CA LYS A 264 -1.96 11.40 22.49
C LYS A 264 -2.09 10.50 23.72
N ALA A 265 -2.65 9.30 23.57
CA ALA A 265 -2.80 8.34 24.65
C ALA A 265 -1.43 7.88 25.19
N MET A 266 -0.49 7.53 24.32
CA MET A 266 0.88 7.14 24.71
C MET A 266 1.56 8.26 25.51
N ASN A 267 1.57 9.50 25.02
CA ASN A 267 2.17 10.61 25.73
C ASN A 267 1.46 10.90 27.07
N GLY A 268 0.13 10.77 27.12
CA GLY A 268 -0.63 10.90 28.37
C GLY A 268 -0.23 9.86 29.42
N ARG A 269 0.08 8.62 29.00
CA ARG A 269 0.57 7.59 29.93
C ARG A 269 1.97 7.91 30.48
N LEU A 270 2.85 8.44 29.65
CA LEU A 270 4.17 8.89 30.10
C LEU A 270 4.07 10.06 31.09
N GLU A 271 3.11 10.96 30.88
CA GLU A 271 2.83 12.05 31.81
C GLU A 271 2.35 11.51 33.17
N HIS A 272 1.40 10.57 33.19
CA HIS A 272 0.94 9.94 34.44
C HIS A 272 2.04 9.17 35.17
N ALA A 273 3.00 8.62 34.44
CA ALA A 273 4.15 7.93 35.00
C ALA A 273 5.29 8.88 35.45
N GLY A 274 5.13 10.20 35.24
CA GLY A 274 6.17 11.20 35.58
C GLY A 274 7.40 11.16 34.68
N LEU A 275 7.27 10.65 33.46
CA LEU A 275 8.37 10.56 32.49
C LEU A 275 8.33 11.68 31.43
N SER A 276 7.24 12.43 31.31
CA SER A 276 7.01 13.38 30.21
C SER A 276 8.06 14.51 30.09
N ASP A 277 8.74 14.85 31.18
CA ASP A 277 9.84 15.84 31.15
C ASP A 277 11.09 15.32 30.40
N ARG A 278 11.23 14.02 30.27
CA ARG A 278 12.44 13.36 29.72
C ARG A 278 12.14 12.46 28.54
N VAL A 279 10.94 11.92 28.42
CA VAL A 279 10.55 10.98 27.36
C VAL A 279 9.33 11.49 26.62
N LYS A 280 9.37 11.39 25.30
CA LYS A 280 8.25 11.75 24.41
C LYS A 280 8.10 10.71 23.33
N VAL A 281 6.83 10.41 23.00
CA VAL A 281 6.51 9.69 21.78
C VAL A 281 6.26 10.71 20.66
N GLU A 282 6.95 10.52 19.55
CA GLU A 282 6.84 11.38 18.37
C GLU A 282 6.21 10.61 17.21
N TYR A 283 5.36 11.27 16.43
CA TYR A 283 4.77 10.74 15.22
C TYR A 283 5.83 10.61 14.11
N VAL A 284 5.82 9.49 13.40
CA VAL A 284 6.66 9.27 12.21
C VAL A 284 5.78 9.15 10.98
N HIS A 285 4.85 8.20 10.98
CA HIS A 285 3.93 7.93 9.88
C HIS A 285 2.69 7.20 10.39
N GLY A 286 1.56 7.34 9.70
CA GLY A 286 0.35 6.59 10.06
C GLY A 286 -0.71 6.64 8.98
N GLN A 287 -1.40 5.51 8.86
CA GLN A 287 -2.55 5.33 7.98
C GLN A 287 -3.63 4.55 8.74
N PRO A 288 -4.92 4.89 8.56
CA PRO A 288 -6.01 4.20 9.24
C PRO A 288 -6.19 2.78 8.69
N ALA A 289 -6.77 1.89 9.51
CA ALA A 289 -7.34 0.65 9.02
C ALA A 289 -8.60 0.95 8.19
N VAL A 290 -8.84 0.13 7.19
CA VAL A 290 -10.06 0.20 6.38
C VAL A 290 -10.70 -1.16 6.23
N LEU A 291 -12.04 -1.18 6.21
CA LEU A 291 -12.83 -2.40 6.06
C LEU A 291 -14.08 -2.09 5.22
N THR A 292 -14.29 -2.85 4.17
CA THR A 292 -15.51 -2.83 3.37
C THR A 292 -16.47 -3.88 3.91
N PRO A 293 -17.75 -3.54 4.17
CA PRO A 293 -18.73 -4.52 4.64
C PRO A 293 -18.80 -5.76 3.75
N THR A 294 -18.77 -6.94 4.34
CA THR A 294 -18.75 -8.22 3.60
C THR A 294 -20.01 -8.47 2.78
N ASP A 295 -21.10 -7.81 3.11
CA ASP A 295 -22.36 -7.84 2.37
C ASP A 295 -22.48 -6.77 1.27
N SER A 296 -21.45 -5.94 1.10
CA SER A 296 -21.37 -4.93 0.05
C SER A 296 -21.47 -5.55 -1.34
N GLU A 297 -22.03 -4.78 -2.28
CA GLU A 297 -22.27 -5.18 -3.67
C GLU A 297 -20.95 -5.57 -4.37
N ILE A 298 -19.89 -4.78 -4.18
CA ILE A 298 -18.59 -5.04 -4.79
C ILE A 298 -17.96 -6.34 -4.25
N VAL A 299 -18.10 -6.63 -2.96
CA VAL A 299 -17.56 -7.85 -2.34
C VAL A 299 -18.24 -9.10 -2.90
N LYS A 300 -19.58 -9.12 -2.93
CA LYS A 300 -20.36 -10.24 -3.49
C LYS A 300 -20.04 -10.46 -4.96
N LEU A 301 -19.93 -9.38 -5.72
CA LEU A 301 -19.58 -9.43 -7.14
C LEU A 301 -18.17 -9.96 -7.35
N ALA A 302 -17.18 -9.45 -6.64
CA ALA A 302 -15.79 -9.90 -6.72
C ALA A 302 -15.67 -11.40 -6.39
N GLN A 303 -16.25 -11.85 -5.24
CA GLN A 303 -16.25 -13.27 -4.88
C GLN A 303 -16.85 -14.16 -5.97
N SER A 304 -18.04 -13.81 -6.46
CA SER A 304 -18.72 -14.62 -7.48
C SER A 304 -17.99 -14.62 -8.82
N THR A 305 -17.29 -13.54 -9.14
CA THR A 305 -16.52 -13.39 -10.38
C THR A 305 -15.24 -14.21 -10.32
N VAL A 306 -14.50 -14.12 -9.20
CA VAL A 306 -13.31 -14.95 -8.97
C VAL A 306 -13.66 -16.43 -8.97
N GLU A 307 -14.74 -16.84 -8.28
CA GLU A 307 -15.21 -18.23 -8.26
C GLU A 307 -15.46 -18.77 -9.67
N ARG A 308 -16.13 -17.99 -10.54
CA ARG A 308 -16.38 -18.38 -11.94
C ARG A 308 -15.11 -18.51 -12.77
N GLU A 309 -14.10 -17.67 -12.50
CA GLU A 309 -12.87 -17.64 -13.28
C GLU A 309 -11.84 -18.68 -12.83
N THR A 310 -11.78 -18.94 -11.52
CA THR A 310 -10.79 -19.85 -10.92
C THR A 310 -11.34 -21.24 -10.61
N GLY A 311 -12.67 -21.39 -10.57
CA GLY A 311 -13.36 -22.63 -10.15
C GLY A 311 -13.41 -22.81 -8.62
N THR A 312 -12.90 -21.85 -7.84
CA THR A 312 -12.87 -21.92 -6.38
C THR A 312 -13.39 -20.60 -5.80
N ARG A 313 -14.35 -20.68 -4.88
CA ARG A 313 -14.85 -19.51 -4.17
C ARG A 313 -13.78 -19.01 -3.20
N PRO A 314 -13.30 -17.75 -3.32
CA PRO A 314 -12.33 -17.20 -2.40
C PRO A 314 -12.93 -17.01 -1.02
N THR A 315 -12.15 -17.31 0.02
CA THR A 315 -12.46 -16.90 1.39
C THR A 315 -12.17 -15.40 1.51
N LEU A 316 -13.07 -14.66 2.17
CA LEU A 316 -12.81 -13.26 2.50
C LEU A 316 -11.74 -13.17 3.58
N GLY A 317 -10.89 -12.19 3.45
CA GLY A 317 -9.82 -11.88 4.40
C GLY A 317 -9.47 -10.40 4.36
N THR A 318 -8.40 -10.04 5.05
CA THR A 318 -7.83 -8.69 5.07
C THR A 318 -6.33 -8.74 4.80
N ALA A 319 -5.80 -7.67 4.24
CA ALA A 319 -4.36 -7.51 4.08
C ALA A 319 -3.71 -7.15 5.43
N THR A 320 -2.51 -7.68 5.66
CA THR A 320 -1.68 -7.34 6.83
C THR A 320 -0.74 -6.16 6.55
N TYR A 321 -0.73 -5.68 5.31
CA TYR A 321 0.01 -4.52 4.79
C TYR A 321 -0.96 -3.41 4.43
N GLY A 322 -0.46 -2.19 4.28
CA GLY A 322 -1.25 -1.04 3.84
C GLY A 322 -1.23 -0.91 2.33
N THR A 323 -2.25 -0.27 1.77
CA THR A 323 -2.36 0.08 0.35
C THR A 323 -2.95 1.48 0.20
N ASP A 324 -3.08 1.98 -1.01
CA ASP A 324 -3.81 3.24 -1.28
C ASP A 324 -5.28 3.23 -0.82
N CYS A 325 -5.85 2.06 -0.51
CA CYS A 325 -7.20 1.96 0.06
C CYS A 325 -7.31 2.68 1.40
N SER A 326 -6.25 2.66 2.22
CA SER A 326 -6.18 3.36 3.52
C SER A 326 -6.39 4.88 3.40
N VAL A 327 -6.12 5.45 2.22
CA VAL A 327 -6.33 6.85 1.88
C VAL A 327 -7.65 7.06 1.14
N LEU A 328 -7.86 6.31 0.05
CA LEU A 328 -8.99 6.53 -0.85
C LEU A 328 -10.34 6.19 -0.19
N GLN A 329 -10.40 5.15 0.64
CA GLN A 329 -11.65 4.75 1.29
C GLN A 329 -12.15 5.82 2.29
N PRO A 330 -11.37 6.27 3.28
CA PRO A 330 -11.87 7.26 4.25
C PRO A 330 -12.03 8.66 3.65
N LYS A 331 -11.23 9.08 2.65
CA LYS A 331 -11.25 10.45 2.12
C LYS A 331 -12.25 10.65 0.99
N VAL A 332 -12.48 9.61 0.17
CA VAL A 332 -13.38 9.69 -0.98
C VAL A 332 -14.69 8.95 -0.73
N GLY A 333 -14.71 7.96 0.17
CA GLY A 333 -15.88 7.14 0.48
C GLY A 333 -16.04 5.94 -0.43
N ILE A 334 -14.96 5.48 -1.08
CA ILE A 334 -14.98 4.35 -2.00
C ILE A 334 -14.94 3.04 -1.21
N GLN A 335 -15.87 2.12 -1.44
CA GLN A 335 -15.82 0.76 -0.89
C GLN A 335 -14.91 -0.11 -1.77
N HIS A 336 -13.77 -0.54 -1.24
CA HIS A 336 -12.78 -1.32 -1.99
C HIS A 336 -12.87 -2.82 -1.73
N VAL A 337 -12.47 -3.58 -2.74
CA VAL A 337 -11.90 -4.92 -2.58
C VAL A 337 -10.45 -4.87 -3.07
N ILE A 338 -9.56 -5.60 -2.41
CA ILE A 338 -8.17 -5.78 -2.82
C ILE A 338 -8.12 -7.16 -3.48
N CYS A 339 -7.84 -7.20 -4.78
CA CYS A 339 -7.86 -8.44 -5.55
C CYS A 339 -7.01 -8.29 -6.81
N GLY A 340 -5.84 -8.91 -6.80
CA GLY A 340 -4.94 -8.88 -7.95
C GLY A 340 -4.16 -10.17 -8.16
N PRO A 341 -3.54 -10.30 -9.35
CA PRO A 341 -2.67 -11.41 -9.68
C PRO A 341 -1.33 -11.28 -8.94
N GLY A 342 -0.65 -12.41 -8.74
CA GLY A 342 0.58 -12.48 -7.97
C GLY A 342 0.34 -12.65 -6.47
N SER A 343 1.40 -12.94 -5.73
CA SER A 343 1.36 -13.18 -4.28
C SER A 343 2.23 -12.18 -3.56
N ILE A 344 1.74 -11.64 -2.44
CA ILE A 344 2.53 -10.78 -1.56
C ILE A 344 3.83 -11.44 -1.06
N GLU A 345 3.90 -12.77 -1.06
CA GLU A 345 5.13 -13.50 -0.72
C GLU A 345 6.25 -13.30 -1.76
N GLN A 346 5.90 -12.86 -2.98
CA GLN A 346 6.85 -12.54 -4.06
C GLN A 346 7.25 -11.07 -4.06
N ALA A 347 6.43 -10.20 -3.47
CA ALA A 347 6.71 -8.78 -3.33
C ALA A 347 8.00 -8.56 -2.53
N HIS A 348 8.78 -7.54 -2.93
CA HIS A 348 10.00 -7.11 -2.25
C HIS A 348 11.15 -8.13 -2.20
N GLN A 349 11.00 -9.31 -2.85
CA GLN A 349 12.03 -10.35 -2.89
C GLN A 349 12.90 -10.26 -4.15
N PRO A 350 14.17 -10.74 -4.10
CA PRO A 350 14.89 -11.07 -5.33
C PRO A 350 14.13 -12.12 -6.15
N ASP A 351 14.35 -12.11 -7.46
CA ASP A 351 13.64 -12.99 -8.41
C ASP A 351 12.11 -12.86 -8.33
N GLU A 352 11.63 -11.66 -8.02
CA GLU A 352 10.20 -11.33 -8.09
C GLU A 352 9.64 -11.70 -9.47
N TYR A 353 8.48 -12.33 -9.48
CA TYR A 353 7.80 -12.74 -10.70
C TYR A 353 6.29 -12.67 -10.60
N ILE A 354 5.64 -12.64 -11.75
CA ILE A 354 4.19 -12.81 -11.85
C ILE A 354 3.83 -13.97 -12.77
N SER A 355 2.76 -14.69 -12.42
CA SER A 355 2.18 -15.74 -13.29
C SER A 355 1.44 -15.11 -14.46
N ILE A 356 1.80 -15.49 -15.69
CA ILE A 356 1.12 -15.03 -16.91
C ILE A 356 -0.33 -15.51 -16.94
N ASP A 357 -0.62 -16.70 -16.39
CA ASP A 357 -1.99 -17.22 -16.29
C ASP A 357 -2.85 -16.38 -15.34
N GLU A 358 -2.30 -15.98 -14.18
CA GLU A 358 -3.02 -15.10 -13.24
C GLU A 358 -3.26 -13.72 -13.83
N LEU A 359 -2.30 -13.14 -14.56
CA LEU A 359 -2.51 -11.89 -15.30
C LEU A 359 -3.68 -11.99 -16.27
N HIS A 360 -3.80 -13.09 -17.01
CA HIS A 360 -4.93 -13.29 -17.92
C HIS A 360 -6.26 -13.45 -17.19
N LYS A 361 -6.26 -14.19 -16.06
CA LYS A 361 -7.45 -14.37 -15.24
C LYS A 361 -7.90 -13.04 -14.60
N SER A 362 -6.94 -12.21 -14.15
CA SER A 362 -7.28 -10.91 -13.55
C SER A 362 -7.96 -9.98 -14.56
N VAL A 363 -7.51 -9.90 -15.80
CA VAL A 363 -8.21 -9.15 -16.86
C VAL A 363 -9.65 -9.63 -17.04
N SER A 364 -9.87 -10.96 -17.05
CA SER A 364 -11.24 -11.51 -17.16
C SER A 364 -12.10 -11.14 -15.95
N ILE A 365 -11.54 -11.18 -14.74
CA ILE A 365 -12.22 -10.80 -13.50
C ILE A 365 -12.57 -9.31 -13.53
N TYR A 366 -11.58 -8.44 -13.80
CA TYR A 366 -11.77 -7.00 -13.82
C TYR A 366 -12.79 -6.55 -14.86
N LEU A 367 -12.73 -7.12 -16.06
CA LEU A 367 -13.68 -6.81 -17.13
C LEU A 367 -15.11 -7.20 -16.76
N LYS A 368 -15.33 -8.35 -16.11
CA LYS A 368 -16.65 -8.76 -15.63
C LYS A 368 -17.17 -7.85 -14.52
N ILE A 369 -16.31 -7.41 -13.60
CA ILE A 369 -16.66 -6.44 -12.56
C ILE A 369 -17.01 -5.08 -13.20
N ALA A 370 -16.20 -4.59 -14.12
CA ALA A 370 -16.43 -3.33 -14.82
C ALA A 370 -17.75 -3.34 -15.59
N ARG A 371 -18.05 -4.40 -16.34
CA ARG A 371 -19.30 -4.57 -17.11
C ARG A 371 -20.54 -4.53 -16.22
N TYR A 372 -20.47 -5.08 -15.02
CA TYR A 372 -21.60 -5.04 -14.09
C TYR A 372 -22.01 -3.61 -13.73
N PHE A 373 -21.02 -2.73 -13.49
CA PHE A 373 -21.27 -1.33 -13.17
C PHE A 373 -21.44 -0.45 -14.44
N GLY A 374 -21.10 -0.97 -15.60
CA GLY A 374 -21.18 -0.26 -16.88
C GLY A 374 -22.60 -0.14 -17.48
N GLY A 375 -23.54 -0.95 -17.02
CA GLY A 375 -24.93 -0.94 -17.48
C GLY A 375 -25.14 -1.77 -18.74
#